data_ae88a463a4222e225e31ed7137127647
#
_entry.id   ae88a463a4222e225e31ed7137127647
#
_cell.length_a   1.000
_cell.length_b   1.000
_cell.length_c   1.000
_cell.angle_alpha   90.00
_cell.angle_beta   90.00
_cell.angle_gamma   90.00
#
_symmetry.space_group_name_H-M   'P 1'
#
loop_
_entity.id
_entity.type
_entity.pdbx_description
1 polymer ?
#
loop_
_entity_poly.entity_id
_entity_poly.type
_entity_poly.pdbx_seq_one_letter_code
_entity_poly.pdbx_strand_id
1 'polypeptide(L)'
;MDAFDPSITLPFPYSFTTAISNRSSETSSSANSNSVLNIVTSTWIDGRIWSRLPQRLLDRVIAFLPAPAFFRARCVCKRWYALLFTPSFLELYLQVLPRRHCFIFFKKKNNLNNYVYKSNRDNNNGDHPQNDKPSSQTAACEGYLFEPYELSWYRISFPSLLPSGFSPASSSGGLICWVSYDSGPKTLLLCNPMVGSLTPLPPTLRSRLFPSVGLAVTPTSVDVTIAGDDLISPYAVKNLTAESFHIDGGGFYSIWGTSSSLPRLCSFESGNMVHVEGKFYCMNYSPYSILAHDISSNSWWKIQAPMRRFLRSPNLVESRGKLLLIAAVEKSQLNVPKSLRVWGLQSCGTTWVEMERMPQPLYLQFAEVENGNGFHCVGNGEFIAIMILGTDQKMVLFDMMRKRWEWIPSCPYVPIGGGDQLHGFAYEPRLATPVTGLLDQLTLQSYNLNG
;
A
#
# COMPACT_ATOMS: atom_id res chain seq x y z
N MET A 1 -40.07 16.31 -10.17
CA MET A 1 -39.57 15.28 -9.22
C MET A 1 -39.86 13.94 -9.87
N ASP A 2 -38.99 13.51 -10.78
CA ASP A 2 -39.15 12.23 -11.46
C ASP A 2 -38.53 11.14 -10.59
N ALA A 3 -39.35 10.14 -10.27
CA ALA A 3 -38.99 9.00 -9.46
C ALA A 3 -37.87 8.21 -10.16
N PHE A 4 -36.85 7.89 -9.41
CA PHE A 4 -35.73 7.06 -9.84
C PHE A 4 -36.26 5.63 -10.11
N ASP A 5 -36.08 5.15 -11.34
CA ASP A 5 -36.34 3.76 -11.70
C ASP A 5 -35.20 2.89 -11.12
N PRO A 6 -35.48 1.98 -10.16
CA PRO A 6 -34.45 1.15 -9.53
C PRO A 6 -33.90 0.03 -10.43
N SER A 7 -34.37 -0.11 -11.67
CA SER A 7 -33.93 -1.16 -12.60
C SER A 7 -32.73 -0.78 -13.47
N ILE A 8 -32.28 0.48 -13.43
CA ILE A 8 -31.07 0.90 -14.15
C ILE A 8 -29.84 0.65 -13.27
N THR A 9 -29.33 -0.56 -13.28
CA THR A 9 -27.99 -0.89 -12.80
C THR A 9 -26.95 -0.30 -13.76
N LEU A 10 -26.57 0.96 -13.52
CA LEU A 10 -25.37 1.52 -14.14
C LEU A 10 -24.16 0.75 -13.61
N PRO A 11 -23.23 0.31 -14.45
CA PRO A 11 -22.02 -0.40 -14.01
C PRO A 11 -21.16 0.56 -13.20
N PHE A 12 -21.24 0.46 -11.87
CA PHE A 12 -20.31 1.13 -10.99
C PHE A 12 -18.99 0.38 -11.03
N PRO A 13 -17.87 1.01 -11.39
CA PRO A 13 -16.57 0.36 -11.35
C PRO A 13 -16.10 0.03 -9.92
N TYR A 14 -16.76 0.60 -8.88
CA TYR A 14 -16.32 0.43 -7.49
C TYR A 14 -17.50 0.27 -6.53
N SER A 15 -17.50 -0.80 -5.74
CA SER A 15 -18.38 -0.96 -4.59
C SER A 15 -17.56 -0.88 -3.30
N PHE A 16 -17.90 0.07 -2.43
CA PHE A 16 -17.43 0.07 -1.04
C PHE A 16 -18.44 -0.72 -0.21
N THR A 17 -18.04 -1.88 0.31
CA THR A 17 -18.83 -2.63 1.25
C THR A 17 -18.25 -2.44 2.64
N THR A 18 -19.07 -1.98 3.58
CA THR A 18 -18.70 -1.80 4.99
C THR A 18 -19.20 -3.00 5.77
N ALA A 19 -18.33 -3.69 6.50
CA ALA A 19 -18.75 -4.66 7.50
C ALA A 19 -18.92 -3.93 8.84
N ILE A 20 -20.15 -3.87 9.34
CA ILE A 20 -20.42 -3.38 10.69
C ILE A 20 -20.15 -4.54 11.64
N SER A 21 -19.09 -4.44 12.44
CA SER A 21 -18.84 -5.38 13.54
C SER A 21 -19.88 -5.12 14.62
N ASN A 22 -20.88 -5.97 14.72
CA ASN A 22 -21.79 -5.99 15.86
C ASN A 22 -20.99 -6.45 17.09
N ARG A 23 -20.61 -5.54 17.96
CA ARG A 23 -20.22 -5.87 19.33
C ARG A 23 -21.48 -6.31 20.06
N SER A 24 -21.71 -7.61 20.13
CA SER A 24 -22.60 -8.21 21.12
C SER A 24 -21.94 -8.09 22.49
N SER A 25 -22.33 -7.07 23.26
CA SER A 25 -22.07 -7.02 24.69
C SER A 25 -23.12 -7.87 25.41
N GLU A 26 -22.76 -9.07 25.79
CA GLU A 26 -23.44 -9.78 26.87
C GLU A 26 -23.09 -9.09 28.19
N THR A 27 -24.06 -8.42 28.80
CA THR A 27 -24.06 -8.14 30.22
C THR A 27 -25.45 -8.35 30.79
N SER A 28 -25.50 -9.34 31.67
CA SER A 28 -26.62 -9.64 32.54
C SER A 28 -26.88 -8.51 33.55
N SER A 29 -28.15 -8.15 33.65
CA SER A 29 -28.95 -7.68 34.79
C SER A 29 -28.31 -6.98 36.00
N SER A 30 -28.70 -5.77 36.29
CA SER A 30 -29.60 -5.42 37.40
C SER A 30 -29.86 -3.91 37.50
N ALA A 31 -31.01 -3.62 38.06
CA ALA A 31 -31.73 -2.37 38.12
C ALA A 31 -31.04 -1.21 38.88
N ASN A 32 -31.36 -0.03 38.51
CA ASN A 32 -31.91 1.14 39.14
C ASN A 32 -31.26 2.47 38.77
N SER A 33 -32.15 3.29 38.22
CA SER A 33 -32.32 4.74 38.43
C SER A 33 -31.10 5.67 38.26
N ASN A 34 -31.14 6.45 37.25
CA ASN A 34 -31.25 7.88 37.19
C ASN A 34 -30.74 8.42 35.86
N SER A 35 -31.64 9.07 35.20
CA SER A 35 -31.49 9.95 34.04
C SER A 35 -30.19 10.73 34.03
N VAL A 36 -29.27 10.34 33.18
CA VAL A 36 -28.29 11.25 32.59
C VAL A 36 -28.51 11.17 31.08
N LEU A 37 -28.98 12.29 30.59
CA LEU A 37 -29.22 12.61 29.19
C LEU A 37 -28.26 11.89 28.23
N ASN A 38 -28.75 10.87 27.58
CA ASN A 38 -28.25 10.49 26.28
C ASN A 38 -28.60 11.61 25.31
N ILE A 39 -27.76 12.64 25.27
CA ILE A 39 -27.68 13.50 24.11
C ILE A 39 -27.02 12.65 23.01
N VAL A 40 -27.80 11.74 22.41
CA VAL A 40 -27.62 11.39 21.03
C VAL A 40 -27.94 12.69 20.29
N THR A 41 -26.94 13.53 20.12
CA THR A 41 -26.98 14.61 19.17
C THR A 41 -27.03 13.95 17.79
N SER A 42 -28.22 13.50 17.40
CA SER A 42 -28.55 13.40 15.99
C SER A 42 -28.49 14.85 15.48
N THR A 43 -27.32 15.22 15.00
CA THR A 43 -27.14 16.47 14.24
C THR A 43 -27.89 16.31 12.93
N TRP A 44 -29.23 16.36 13.01
CA TRP A 44 -30.07 16.57 11.85
C TRP A 44 -29.77 17.99 11.40
N ILE A 45 -28.91 18.12 10.41
CA ILE A 45 -28.69 19.43 9.78
C ILE A 45 -30.02 19.83 9.19
N ASP A 46 -30.57 20.92 9.69
CA ASP A 46 -31.88 21.43 9.26
C ASP A 46 -31.91 21.56 7.73
N GLY A 47 -32.86 20.87 7.11
CA GLY A 47 -33.01 20.87 5.65
C GLY A 47 -33.18 22.27 5.07
N ARG A 48 -33.66 23.25 5.88
CA ARG A 48 -33.76 24.65 5.51
C ARG A 48 -32.41 25.33 5.33
N ILE A 49 -31.39 24.92 6.10
CA ILE A 49 -30.02 25.41 5.99
C ILE A 49 -29.39 24.82 4.72
N TRP A 50 -29.51 23.53 4.52
CA TRP A 50 -28.94 22.82 3.37
C TRP A 50 -29.52 23.32 2.04
N SER A 51 -30.82 23.55 1.96
CA SER A 51 -31.48 24.03 0.74
C SER A 51 -31.10 25.45 0.35
N ARG A 52 -30.58 26.26 1.30
CA ARG A 52 -30.15 27.64 1.10
C ARG A 52 -28.66 27.83 0.93
N LEU A 53 -27.87 26.79 1.14
CA LEU A 53 -26.41 26.90 0.99
C LEU A 53 -26.05 27.18 -0.48
N PRO A 54 -25.20 28.20 -0.73
CA PRO A 54 -24.63 28.42 -2.05
C PRO A 54 -23.92 27.15 -2.56
N GLN A 55 -24.07 26.88 -3.84
CA GLN A 55 -23.56 25.67 -4.48
C GLN A 55 -22.06 25.43 -4.23
N ARG A 56 -21.26 26.51 -4.27
CA ARG A 56 -19.81 26.45 -3.99
C ARG A 56 -19.49 25.97 -2.59
N LEU A 57 -20.33 26.30 -1.60
CA LEU A 57 -20.15 25.83 -0.22
C LEU A 57 -20.52 24.35 -0.08
N LEU A 58 -21.56 23.91 -0.79
CA LEU A 58 -21.92 22.48 -0.82
C LEU A 58 -20.80 21.64 -1.44
N ASP A 59 -20.22 22.10 -2.55
CA ASP A 59 -19.10 21.41 -3.20
C ASP A 59 -17.88 21.33 -2.28
N ARG A 60 -17.61 22.41 -1.53
CA ARG A 60 -16.54 22.43 -0.54
C ARG A 60 -16.79 21.44 0.60
N VAL A 61 -18.01 21.37 1.12
CA VAL A 61 -18.39 20.39 2.14
C VAL A 61 -18.21 18.97 1.63
N ILE A 62 -18.64 18.69 0.39
CA ILE A 62 -18.49 17.38 -0.24
C ILE A 62 -17.00 17.03 -0.45
N ALA A 63 -16.17 18.02 -0.79
CA ALA A 63 -14.73 17.82 -0.96
C ALA A 63 -14.01 17.43 0.34
N PHE A 64 -14.55 17.77 1.51
CA PHE A 64 -14.03 17.36 2.82
C PHE A 64 -14.45 15.93 3.23
N LEU A 65 -15.40 15.32 2.53
CA LEU A 65 -15.86 13.98 2.91
C LEU A 65 -14.74 12.94 2.72
N PRO A 66 -14.58 12.02 3.66
CA PRO A 66 -13.73 10.85 3.45
C PRO A 66 -14.25 10.03 2.28
N ALA A 67 -13.38 9.29 1.60
CA ALA A 67 -13.71 8.56 0.37
C ALA A 67 -14.99 7.72 0.48
N PRO A 68 -15.22 6.89 1.53
CA PRO A 68 -16.46 6.13 1.65
C PRO A 68 -17.72 7.00 1.75
N ALA A 69 -17.63 8.14 2.45
CA ALA A 69 -18.74 9.07 2.59
C ALA A 69 -18.98 9.85 1.28
N PHE A 70 -17.92 10.22 0.57
CA PHE A 70 -18.02 10.84 -0.76
C PHE A 70 -18.75 9.94 -1.76
N PHE A 71 -18.37 8.64 -1.83
CA PHE A 71 -19.04 7.72 -2.74
C PHE A 71 -20.52 7.48 -2.37
N ARG A 72 -20.85 7.47 -1.09
CA ARG A 72 -22.27 7.46 -0.65
C ARG A 72 -23.00 8.75 -1.04
N ALA A 73 -22.36 9.92 -0.90
CA ALA A 73 -22.94 11.19 -1.30
C ALA A 73 -23.25 11.23 -2.81
N ARG A 74 -22.42 10.63 -3.65
CA ARG A 74 -22.66 10.53 -5.10
C ARG A 74 -23.94 9.79 -5.47
N CYS A 75 -24.47 8.95 -4.61
CA CYS A 75 -25.75 8.26 -4.83
C CYS A 75 -26.97 9.15 -4.58
N VAL A 76 -26.80 10.35 -4.04
CA VAL A 76 -27.92 11.24 -3.65
C VAL A 76 -28.58 11.91 -4.87
N CYS A 77 -27.80 12.41 -5.84
CA CYS A 77 -28.32 13.05 -7.03
C CYS A 77 -27.34 13.03 -8.20
N LYS A 78 -27.85 13.25 -9.44
CA LYS A 78 -27.06 13.29 -10.69
C LYS A 78 -25.92 14.31 -10.63
N ARG A 79 -26.15 15.46 -10.01
CA ARG A 79 -25.12 16.48 -9.86
C ARG A 79 -23.97 16.01 -9.00
N TRP A 80 -24.22 15.45 -7.81
CA TRP A 80 -23.17 14.94 -6.94
C TRP A 80 -22.46 13.73 -7.55
N TYR A 81 -23.19 12.94 -8.34
CA TYR A 81 -22.57 11.87 -9.13
C TYR A 81 -21.50 12.41 -10.09
N ALA A 82 -21.81 13.54 -10.77
CA ALA A 82 -20.94 14.13 -11.77
C ALA A 82 -19.70 14.85 -11.20
N LEU A 83 -19.65 15.12 -9.89
CA LEU A 83 -18.54 15.87 -9.27
C LEU A 83 -17.17 15.22 -9.55
N LEU A 84 -17.08 13.90 -9.56
CA LEU A 84 -15.85 13.18 -9.84
C LEU A 84 -15.27 13.47 -11.26
N PHE A 85 -16.11 13.90 -12.17
CA PHE A 85 -15.76 14.24 -13.56
C PHE A 85 -15.72 15.75 -13.81
N THR A 86 -15.83 16.56 -12.76
CA THR A 86 -15.87 18.02 -12.86
C THR A 86 -14.51 18.61 -12.50
N PRO A 87 -13.74 19.16 -13.46
CA PRO A 87 -12.37 19.64 -13.20
C PRO A 87 -12.31 20.67 -12.06
N SER A 88 -13.22 21.64 -12.02
CA SER A 88 -13.26 22.65 -10.97
C SER A 88 -13.53 22.07 -9.57
N PHE A 89 -14.26 20.95 -9.47
CA PHE A 89 -14.43 20.23 -8.22
C PHE A 89 -13.15 19.49 -7.83
N LEU A 90 -12.47 18.86 -8.76
CA LEU A 90 -11.21 18.15 -8.49
C LEU A 90 -10.10 19.12 -8.05
N GLU A 91 -10.03 20.32 -8.66
CA GLU A 91 -9.13 21.39 -8.20
C GLU A 91 -9.46 21.82 -6.77
N LEU A 92 -10.75 22.07 -6.47
CA LEU A 92 -11.20 22.38 -5.11
C LEU A 92 -10.86 21.26 -4.13
N TYR A 93 -11.07 20.00 -4.53
CA TYR A 93 -10.76 18.83 -3.73
C TYR A 93 -9.26 18.79 -3.37
N LEU A 94 -8.37 19.04 -4.34
CA LEU A 94 -6.91 19.08 -4.11
C LEU A 94 -6.51 20.19 -3.13
N GLN A 95 -7.24 21.32 -3.10
CA GLN A 95 -6.97 22.43 -2.17
C GLN A 95 -7.39 22.11 -0.72
N VAL A 96 -8.47 21.36 -0.55
CA VAL A 96 -9.07 21.09 0.77
C VAL A 96 -8.78 19.69 1.31
N LEU A 97 -8.05 18.89 0.57
CA LEU A 97 -7.83 17.46 0.79
C LEU A 97 -7.53 17.13 2.25
N PRO A 98 -8.45 16.48 2.96
CA PRO A 98 -8.16 15.95 4.29
C PRO A 98 -7.19 14.77 4.13
N ARG A 99 -6.00 14.90 4.67
CA ARG A 99 -5.03 13.79 4.69
C ARG A 99 -5.57 12.71 5.64
N ARG A 100 -5.97 11.57 5.08
CA ARG A 100 -6.33 10.38 5.85
C ARG A 100 -5.32 9.30 5.55
N HIS A 101 -4.60 8.93 6.58
CA HIS A 101 -3.60 7.87 6.52
C HIS A 101 -4.31 6.53 6.68
N CYS A 102 -4.44 5.81 5.57
CA CYS A 102 -5.02 4.46 5.54
C CYS A 102 -3.96 3.45 5.13
N PHE A 103 -4.29 2.18 5.24
CA PHE A 103 -3.49 1.08 4.71
C PHE A 103 -4.31 0.32 3.69
N ILE A 104 -3.69 -0.06 2.58
CA ILE A 104 -4.33 -0.93 1.61
C ILE A 104 -3.59 -2.26 1.55
N PHE A 105 -4.34 -3.35 1.57
CA PHE A 105 -3.82 -4.71 1.58
C PHE A 105 -4.29 -5.47 0.36
N PHE A 106 -3.42 -6.31 -0.19
CA PHE A 106 -3.71 -7.19 -1.31
C PHE A 106 -3.35 -8.63 -0.95
N LYS A 107 -4.09 -9.59 -1.50
CA LYS A 107 -3.73 -11.00 -1.37
C LYS A 107 -2.43 -11.26 -2.13
N LYS A 108 -1.44 -11.82 -1.45
CA LYS A 108 -0.19 -12.26 -2.06
C LYS A 108 -0.45 -13.58 -2.79
N LYS A 109 -0.33 -13.58 -4.11
CA LYS A 109 -0.36 -14.83 -4.87
C LYS A 109 0.95 -15.59 -4.60
N ASN A 110 0.85 -16.78 -4.02
CA ASN A 110 1.99 -17.67 -3.78
C ASN A 110 2.44 -18.31 -5.11
N ASN A 111 3.04 -17.54 -6.00
CA ASN A 111 3.54 -18.03 -7.28
C ASN A 111 4.90 -18.77 -7.19
N LEU A 112 5.46 -18.94 -5.98
CA LEU A 112 6.77 -19.60 -5.82
C LEU A 112 6.75 -21.09 -6.22
N ASN A 113 5.61 -21.76 -6.18
CA ASN A 113 5.57 -23.21 -6.45
C ASN A 113 5.55 -23.59 -7.93
N ASN A 114 5.31 -22.65 -8.84
CA ASN A 114 5.20 -22.99 -10.27
C ASN A 114 6.52 -22.84 -11.05
N TYR A 115 7.53 -22.13 -10.53
CA TYR A 115 8.78 -21.93 -11.27
C TYR A 115 9.90 -22.89 -10.86
N VAL A 116 9.88 -23.45 -9.64
CA VAL A 116 10.93 -24.35 -9.15
C VAL A 116 10.68 -25.83 -9.57
N TYR A 117 9.44 -26.22 -9.88
CA TYR A 117 9.10 -27.62 -10.20
C TYR A 117 9.06 -28.00 -11.67
N LYS A 118 9.23 -27.06 -12.62
CA LYS A 118 9.29 -27.41 -14.05
C LYS A 118 10.67 -27.75 -14.59
N SER A 119 11.72 -27.66 -13.76
CA SER A 119 13.12 -27.91 -14.19
C SER A 119 13.64 -29.34 -14.03
N ASN A 120 12.95 -30.25 -13.34
CA ASN A 120 13.51 -31.59 -13.04
C ASN A 120 12.46 -32.71 -13.06
N ARG A 121 11.66 -32.83 -14.14
CA ARG A 121 10.96 -34.10 -14.42
C ARG A 121 10.63 -34.25 -15.90
N ASP A 122 11.65 -34.35 -16.72
CA ASP A 122 11.51 -35.06 -17.96
C ASP A 122 12.40 -36.32 -17.88
N ASN A 123 11.81 -37.42 -17.39
CA ASN A 123 12.02 -38.77 -17.86
C ASN A 123 11.15 -39.76 -17.07
N ASN A 124 10.33 -40.48 -17.81
CA ASN A 124 9.58 -41.70 -17.49
C ASN A 124 8.19 -41.53 -16.83
N ASN A 125 7.22 -41.69 -17.63
CA ASN A 125 6.13 -42.63 -17.72
C ASN A 125 4.86 -41.95 -18.22
N GLY A 126 4.37 -42.50 -19.35
CA GLY A 126 3.08 -42.13 -19.86
C GLY A 126 1.96 -42.55 -18.92
N ASP A 127 0.98 -41.65 -18.80
CA ASP A 127 -0.42 -41.99 -18.65
C ASP A 127 -1.27 -40.73 -18.72
N HIS A 128 -2.26 -40.78 -19.58
CA HIS A 128 -3.46 -39.98 -19.79
C HIS A 128 -3.49 -38.47 -19.42
N PRO A 129 -3.80 -37.63 -20.41
CA PRO A 129 -4.16 -36.22 -20.14
C PRO A 129 -5.56 -36.17 -19.57
N GLN A 130 -5.69 -35.97 -18.26
CA GLN A 130 -6.91 -35.42 -17.70
C GLN A 130 -7.06 -33.99 -18.19
N ASN A 131 -8.15 -33.75 -18.91
CA ASN A 131 -8.63 -32.44 -19.36
C ASN A 131 -8.99 -31.57 -18.13
N ASP A 132 -8.00 -30.98 -17.51
CA ASP A 132 -8.20 -29.83 -16.65
C ASP A 132 -8.40 -28.61 -17.55
N LYS A 133 -9.68 -28.35 -17.85
CA LYS A 133 -10.10 -27.07 -18.43
C LYS A 133 -9.53 -25.96 -17.55
N PRO A 134 -8.74 -25.02 -18.10
CA PRO A 134 -8.37 -23.83 -17.34
C PRO A 134 -9.66 -23.12 -17.00
N SER A 135 -10.02 -23.08 -15.73
CA SER A 135 -11.07 -22.21 -15.23
C SER A 135 -10.60 -20.77 -15.39
N SER A 136 -10.86 -20.20 -16.54
CA SER A 136 -10.62 -18.80 -16.87
C SER A 136 -11.67 -17.90 -16.19
N GLN A 137 -11.78 -17.99 -14.89
CA GLN A 137 -12.33 -16.90 -14.10
C GLN A 137 -11.17 -15.98 -13.79
N THR A 138 -11.07 -14.88 -14.53
CA THR A 138 -10.27 -13.71 -14.17
C THR A 138 -10.77 -13.24 -12.81
N ALA A 139 -10.19 -13.78 -11.73
CA ALA A 139 -10.50 -13.34 -10.39
C ALA A 139 -10.18 -11.85 -10.33
N ALA A 140 -11.21 -11.02 -10.18
CA ALA A 140 -11.07 -9.59 -10.03
C ALA A 140 -10.05 -9.32 -8.92
N CYS A 141 -9.10 -8.43 -9.15
CA CYS A 141 -8.16 -8.04 -8.11
C CYS A 141 -8.93 -7.27 -7.04
N GLU A 142 -8.81 -7.68 -5.79
CA GLU A 142 -9.46 -7.04 -4.65
C GLU A 142 -8.41 -6.42 -3.75
N GLY A 143 -8.68 -5.19 -3.30
CA GLY A 143 -7.93 -4.51 -2.26
C GLY A 143 -8.77 -4.37 -0.99
N TYR A 144 -8.11 -4.42 0.15
CA TYR A 144 -8.73 -4.25 1.46
C TYR A 144 -8.14 -3.01 2.12
N LEU A 145 -8.97 -1.97 2.25
CA LEU A 145 -8.58 -0.71 2.87
C LEU A 145 -8.87 -0.77 4.36
N PHE A 146 -7.87 -0.51 5.16
CA PHE A 146 -7.98 -0.35 6.61
C PHE A 146 -7.83 1.13 7.00
N GLU A 147 -8.81 1.64 7.71
CA GLU A 147 -8.86 3.00 8.25
C GLU A 147 -8.56 2.96 9.75
N PRO A 148 -7.37 3.45 10.19
CA PRO A 148 -6.91 3.25 11.55
C PRO A 148 -7.61 4.10 12.60
N TYR A 149 -8.23 5.24 12.22
CA TYR A 149 -8.92 6.11 13.19
C TYR A 149 -10.23 5.49 13.69
N GLU A 150 -10.93 4.74 12.82
CA GLU A 150 -12.21 4.09 13.13
C GLU A 150 -12.06 2.57 13.28
N LEU A 151 -10.84 2.03 13.10
CA LEU A 151 -10.53 0.60 13.07
C LEU A 151 -11.43 -0.17 12.10
N SER A 152 -11.71 0.45 10.95
CA SER A 152 -12.71 -0.02 9.99
C SER A 152 -12.07 -0.56 8.72
N TRP A 153 -12.66 -1.64 8.19
CA TRP A 153 -12.25 -2.26 6.94
C TRP A 153 -13.23 -1.97 5.81
N TYR A 154 -12.69 -1.75 4.61
CA TYR A 154 -13.47 -1.56 3.39
C TYR A 154 -12.89 -2.45 2.29
N ARG A 155 -13.75 -3.02 1.46
CA ARG A 155 -13.35 -3.76 0.26
C ARG A 155 -13.39 -2.84 -0.94
N ILE A 156 -12.31 -2.83 -1.73
CA ILE A 156 -12.21 -2.13 -3.00
C ILE A 156 -12.06 -3.20 -4.08
N SER A 157 -13.02 -3.27 -4.99
CA SER A 157 -12.94 -4.14 -6.16
C SER A 157 -12.33 -3.36 -7.31
N PHE A 158 -11.36 -3.96 -7.99
CA PHE A 158 -10.75 -3.46 -9.21
C PHE A 158 -11.33 -4.23 -10.40
N PRO A 159 -12.52 -3.86 -10.91
CA PRO A 159 -13.10 -4.59 -12.00
C PRO A 159 -12.26 -4.40 -13.26
N SER A 160 -11.79 -5.48 -13.85
CA SER A 160 -11.23 -5.60 -15.22
C SER A 160 -10.15 -4.60 -15.67
N LEU A 161 -9.77 -3.63 -14.85
CA LEU A 161 -8.78 -2.61 -15.22
C LEU A 161 -7.34 -3.13 -15.13
N LEU A 162 -7.06 -4.00 -14.17
CA LEU A 162 -5.71 -4.56 -14.00
C LEU A 162 -5.58 -5.83 -14.83
N PRO A 163 -4.65 -5.89 -15.78
CA PRO A 163 -4.36 -7.10 -16.50
C PRO A 163 -3.92 -8.23 -15.56
N SER A 164 -4.24 -9.47 -15.90
CA SER A 164 -3.66 -10.63 -15.22
C SER A 164 -2.13 -10.59 -15.37
N GLY A 165 -1.39 -10.95 -14.34
CA GLY A 165 0.08 -10.99 -14.43
C GLY A 165 0.78 -9.79 -13.80
N PHE A 166 0.07 -8.94 -13.03
CA PHE A 166 0.66 -7.85 -12.28
C PHE A 166 0.50 -8.06 -10.77
N SER A 167 1.45 -7.53 -9.98
CA SER A 167 1.39 -7.46 -8.53
C SER A 167 1.63 -6.03 -8.03
N PRO A 168 1.00 -5.63 -6.92
CA PRO A 168 1.29 -4.35 -6.29
C PRO A 168 2.71 -4.35 -5.75
N ALA A 169 3.45 -3.28 -5.98
CA ALA A 169 4.86 -3.17 -5.64
C ALA A 169 5.19 -1.96 -4.77
N SER A 170 4.50 -0.84 -4.96
CA SER A 170 4.72 0.38 -4.18
C SER A 170 3.48 1.27 -4.19
N SER A 171 3.41 2.22 -3.25
CA SER A 171 2.31 3.19 -3.17
C SER A 171 2.80 4.55 -2.70
N SER A 172 2.30 5.62 -3.29
CA SER A 172 2.58 7.00 -2.88
C SER A 172 1.52 7.95 -3.44
N GLY A 173 1.15 8.97 -2.68
CA GLY A 173 0.30 10.08 -3.15
C GLY A 173 -1.07 9.66 -3.69
N GLY A 174 -1.65 8.56 -3.21
CA GLY A 174 -2.92 8.03 -3.68
C GLY A 174 -2.81 7.12 -4.93
N LEU A 175 -1.60 6.89 -5.42
CA LEU A 175 -1.30 5.95 -6.50
C LEU A 175 -0.72 4.65 -5.97
N ILE A 176 -1.01 3.55 -6.66
CA ILE A 176 -0.39 2.25 -6.46
C ILE A 176 0.35 1.87 -7.73
N CYS A 177 1.62 1.54 -7.59
CA CYS A 177 2.45 1.00 -8.65
C CYS A 177 2.33 -0.52 -8.70
N TRP A 178 1.99 -1.05 -9.85
CA TRP A 178 1.90 -2.48 -10.14
C TRP A 178 3.05 -2.88 -11.06
N VAL A 179 3.63 -4.04 -10.86
CA VAL A 179 4.75 -4.55 -11.66
C VAL A 179 4.38 -5.88 -12.28
N SER A 180 4.77 -6.08 -13.56
CA SER A 180 4.53 -7.33 -14.28
C SER A 180 5.34 -8.50 -13.70
N TYR A 181 4.76 -9.72 -13.76
CA TYR A 181 5.45 -10.96 -13.35
C TYR A 181 6.45 -11.49 -14.38
N ASP A 182 6.43 -10.93 -15.60
CA ASP A 182 7.28 -11.42 -16.70
C ASP A 182 8.75 -11.49 -16.31
N SER A 183 9.48 -12.41 -16.91
CA SER A 183 10.94 -12.52 -16.72
C SER A 183 11.75 -11.53 -17.57
N GLY A 184 11.08 -10.79 -18.46
CA GLY A 184 11.65 -9.76 -19.32
C GLY A 184 11.80 -8.38 -18.65
N PRO A 185 11.99 -7.33 -19.48
CA PRO A 185 11.83 -5.95 -19.05
C PRO A 185 10.48 -5.76 -18.37
N LYS A 186 10.46 -5.06 -17.23
CA LYS A 186 9.25 -4.88 -16.44
C LYS A 186 8.35 -3.81 -17.02
N THR A 187 7.06 -4.11 -17.12
CA THR A 187 6.02 -3.10 -17.32
C THR A 187 5.48 -2.69 -15.97
N LEU A 188 5.40 -1.39 -15.73
CA LEU A 188 4.82 -0.82 -14.53
C LEU A 188 3.53 -0.08 -14.87
N LEU A 189 2.54 -0.19 -13.98
CA LEU A 189 1.26 0.48 -14.12
C LEU A 189 1.02 1.33 -12.87
N LEU A 190 0.72 2.61 -13.04
CA LEU A 190 0.29 3.49 -11.97
C LEU A 190 -1.24 3.51 -11.94
N CYS A 191 -1.82 3.14 -10.83
CA CYS A 191 -3.26 3.04 -10.65
C CYS A 191 -3.73 3.96 -9.54
N ASN A 192 -4.77 4.77 -9.80
CA ASN A 192 -5.55 5.40 -8.74
C ASN A 192 -6.81 4.56 -8.48
N PRO A 193 -6.87 3.83 -7.36
CA PRO A 193 -8.01 2.97 -7.04
C PRO A 193 -9.34 3.71 -6.88
N MET A 194 -9.31 4.97 -6.45
CA MET A 194 -10.53 5.74 -6.16
C MET A 194 -11.30 6.15 -7.42
N VAL A 195 -10.59 6.37 -8.52
CA VAL A 195 -11.19 6.83 -9.78
C VAL A 195 -11.06 5.80 -10.90
N GLY A 196 -10.28 4.74 -10.67
CA GLY A 196 -10.06 3.70 -11.66
C GLY A 196 -9.18 4.10 -12.83
N SER A 197 -8.35 5.12 -12.65
CA SER A 197 -7.38 5.46 -13.67
C SER A 197 -6.20 4.50 -13.65
N LEU A 198 -5.69 4.16 -14.82
CA LEU A 198 -4.54 3.30 -15.03
C LEU A 198 -3.62 3.93 -16.07
N THR A 199 -2.37 4.19 -15.69
CA THR A 199 -1.36 4.78 -16.56
C THR A 199 -0.19 3.81 -16.70
N PRO A 200 0.07 3.26 -17.90
CA PRO A 200 1.24 2.44 -18.16
C PRO A 200 2.49 3.33 -18.23
N LEU A 201 3.58 2.87 -17.62
CA LEU A 201 4.90 3.43 -17.81
C LEU A 201 5.63 2.67 -18.94
N PRO A 202 6.60 3.31 -19.61
CA PRO A 202 7.45 2.61 -20.56
C PRO A 202 8.10 1.37 -19.94
N PRO A 203 8.38 0.30 -20.70
CA PRO A 203 9.09 -0.85 -20.17
C PRO A 203 10.47 -0.47 -19.65
N THR A 204 10.93 -1.14 -18.58
CA THR A 204 12.29 -0.95 -18.05
C THR A 204 13.34 -1.39 -19.07
N LEU A 205 14.56 -0.85 -18.97
CA LEU A 205 15.65 -1.16 -19.89
C LEU A 205 16.17 -2.60 -19.71
N ARG A 206 16.08 -3.13 -18.47
CA ARG A 206 16.66 -4.42 -18.11
C ARG A 206 15.62 -5.40 -17.57
N SER A 207 15.88 -6.67 -17.84
CA SER A 207 15.06 -7.78 -17.33
C SER A 207 15.35 -8.02 -15.85
N ARG A 208 14.29 -8.23 -15.04
CA ARG A 208 14.40 -8.53 -13.60
C ARG A 208 13.33 -9.53 -13.20
N LEU A 209 13.63 -10.44 -12.26
CA LEU A 209 12.60 -11.36 -11.75
C LEU A 209 11.80 -10.74 -10.60
N PHE A 210 12.49 -10.33 -9.55
CA PHE A 210 11.89 -9.88 -8.29
C PHE A 210 12.48 -8.53 -7.87
N PRO A 211 12.12 -7.43 -8.57
CA PRO A 211 12.68 -6.13 -8.24
C PRO A 211 12.09 -5.56 -6.95
N SER A 212 12.88 -4.71 -6.28
CA SER A 212 12.36 -3.72 -5.35
C SER A 212 11.93 -2.48 -6.13
N VAL A 213 10.77 -1.93 -5.79
CA VAL A 213 10.17 -0.78 -6.48
C VAL A 213 9.91 0.34 -5.48
N GLY A 214 10.36 1.54 -5.81
CA GLY A 214 10.06 2.77 -5.10
C GLY A 214 9.18 3.68 -5.95
N LEU A 215 8.17 4.28 -5.34
CA LEU A 215 7.32 5.31 -5.94
C LEU A 215 7.31 6.54 -5.04
N ALA A 216 7.59 7.70 -5.60
CA ALA A 216 7.43 8.99 -4.95
C ALA A 216 6.55 9.90 -5.80
N VAL A 217 5.48 10.42 -5.21
CA VAL A 217 4.58 11.38 -5.85
C VAL A 217 4.67 12.69 -5.10
N THR A 218 5.17 13.72 -5.77
CA THR A 218 5.20 15.10 -5.28
C THR A 218 4.05 15.91 -5.87
N PRO A 219 3.85 17.16 -5.49
CA PRO A 219 2.86 18.01 -6.16
C PRO A 219 3.10 18.21 -7.65
N THR A 220 4.35 18.08 -8.13
CA THR A 220 4.77 18.43 -9.49
C THR A 220 5.47 17.32 -10.24
N SER A 221 5.82 16.20 -9.59
CA SER A 221 6.55 15.11 -10.22
C SER A 221 6.13 13.73 -9.74
N VAL A 222 6.43 12.74 -10.56
CA VAL A 222 6.39 11.31 -10.20
C VAL A 222 7.77 10.73 -10.44
N ASP A 223 8.33 10.11 -9.41
CA ASP A 223 9.60 9.42 -9.45
C ASP A 223 9.39 7.94 -9.16
N VAL A 224 9.94 7.08 -10.01
CA VAL A 224 9.90 5.63 -9.84
C VAL A 224 11.32 5.10 -9.92
N THR A 225 11.73 4.31 -8.94
CA THR A 225 13.01 3.62 -8.96
C THR A 225 12.77 2.12 -8.87
N ILE A 226 13.42 1.36 -9.74
CA ILE A 226 13.40 -0.10 -9.73
C ILE A 226 14.83 -0.62 -9.60
N ALA A 227 15.05 -1.52 -8.65
CA ALA A 227 16.37 -2.10 -8.41
C ALA A 227 16.27 -3.61 -8.18
N GLY A 228 17.28 -4.34 -8.61
CA GLY A 228 17.30 -5.79 -8.43
C GLY A 228 18.37 -6.46 -9.29
N ASP A 229 18.30 -7.78 -9.33
CA ASP A 229 19.20 -8.61 -10.12
C ASP A 229 18.89 -8.46 -11.61
N ASP A 230 19.91 -8.12 -12.37
CA ASP A 230 19.85 -8.03 -13.83
C ASP A 230 20.07 -9.45 -14.40
N LEU A 231 19.02 -10.07 -14.86
CA LEU A 231 19.05 -11.43 -15.38
C LEU A 231 19.64 -11.49 -16.80
N ILE A 232 20.96 -11.44 -16.89
CA ILE A 232 21.66 -11.66 -18.15
C ILE A 232 21.73 -13.16 -18.45
N SER A 233 21.90 -13.99 -17.42
CA SER A 233 21.97 -15.45 -17.53
C SER A 233 21.68 -16.08 -16.16
N PRO A 234 20.99 -17.24 -16.12
CA PRO A 234 20.78 -17.96 -14.86
C PRO A 234 22.09 -18.48 -14.21
N TYR A 235 23.17 -18.49 -14.99
CA TYR A 235 24.50 -18.89 -14.52
C TYR A 235 25.45 -17.72 -14.26
N ALA A 236 24.99 -16.47 -14.52
CA ALA A 236 25.81 -15.29 -14.28
C ALA A 236 25.85 -14.95 -12.78
N VAL A 237 26.96 -14.35 -12.37
CA VAL A 237 27.07 -13.71 -11.08
C VAL A 237 25.99 -12.64 -10.97
N LYS A 238 25.27 -12.59 -9.86
CA LYS A 238 24.25 -11.58 -9.59
C LYS A 238 24.80 -10.19 -9.88
N ASN A 239 24.22 -9.52 -10.86
CA ASN A 239 24.54 -8.16 -11.22
C ASN A 239 23.42 -7.24 -10.80
N LEU A 240 23.56 -6.64 -9.63
CA LEU A 240 22.55 -5.73 -9.09
C LEU A 240 22.64 -4.38 -9.80
N THR A 241 21.55 -3.99 -10.41
CA THR A 241 21.40 -2.71 -11.12
C THR A 241 20.15 -2.00 -10.69
N ALA A 242 20.10 -0.69 -10.94
CA ALA A 242 18.91 0.12 -10.71
C ALA A 242 18.64 1.03 -11.90
N GLU A 243 17.37 1.34 -12.07
CA GLU A 243 16.85 2.27 -13.08
C GLU A 243 15.88 3.22 -12.41
N SER A 244 15.86 4.46 -12.88
CA SER A 244 14.95 5.49 -12.40
C SER A 244 14.15 6.07 -13.56
N PHE A 245 12.89 6.37 -13.28
CA PHE A 245 11.98 7.06 -14.18
C PHE A 245 11.49 8.32 -13.49
N HIS A 246 11.55 9.43 -14.19
CA HIS A 246 11.10 10.72 -13.70
C HIS A 246 10.17 11.36 -14.71
N ILE A 247 9.07 11.94 -14.24
CA ILE A 247 8.20 12.80 -15.02
C ILE A 247 7.82 14.03 -14.20
N ASP A 248 7.96 15.19 -14.83
CA ASP A 248 7.50 16.48 -14.34
C ASP A 248 6.76 17.28 -15.42
N GLY A 249 6.23 18.43 -15.08
CA GLY A 249 5.48 19.29 -16.03
C GLY A 249 6.33 19.93 -17.12
N GLY A 250 7.64 19.80 -17.11
CA GLY A 250 8.57 20.35 -18.10
C GLY A 250 9.13 19.32 -19.08
N GLY A 251 8.85 18.03 -18.86
CA GLY A 251 9.55 16.95 -19.54
C GLY A 251 8.89 16.43 -20.81
N PHE A 252 9.53 16.63 -21.95
CA PHE A 252 9.21 15.92 -23.21
C PHE A 252 9.75 14.48 -23.27
N TYR A 253 10.53 14.02 -22.28
CA TYR A 253 11.26 12.75 -22.30
C TYR A 253 11.05 11.96 -21.00
N SER A 254 9.95 11.21 -21.00
CA SER A 254 9.71 10.21 -19.93
C SER A 254 10.36 8.89 -20.32
N ILE A 255 11.64 8.73 -20.04
CA ILE A 255 12.41 7.51 -20.32
C ILE A 255 13.09 7.00 -19.05
N TRP A 256 13.31 5.70 -19.00
CA TRP A 256 14.12 5.10 -17.95
C TRP A 256 15.58 5.50 -18.09
N GLY A 257 16.16 6.00 -17.02
CA GLY A 257 17.59 6.27 -16.89
C GLY A 257 18.27 5.17 -16.07
N THR A 258 19.51 4.82 -16.40
CA THR A 258 20.32 3.96 -15.54
C THR A 258 20.74 4.74 -14.30
N SER A 259 20.54 4.13 -13.13
CA SER A 259 21.04 4.67 -11.88
C SER A 259 22.55 4.41 -11.75
N SER A 260 23.21 5.16 -10.88
CA SER A 260 24.60 4.91 -10.52
C SER A 260 24.80 3.50 -9.97
N SER A 261 26.04 3.02 -9.97
CA SER A 261 26.35 1.67 -9.49
C SER A 261 26.00 1.51 -8.02
N LEU A 262 25.38 0.37 -7.73
CA LEU A 262 25.07 -0.03 -6.36
C LEU A 262 26.33 -0.34 -5.53
N PRO A 263 26.30 -0.11 -4.22
CA PRO A 263 27.40 -0.50 -3.35
C PRO A 263 27.69 -2.00 -3.44
N ARG A 264 28.95 -2.39 -3.31
CA ARG A 264 29.34 -3.81 -3.34
C ARG A 264 28.66 -4.62 -2.24
N LEU A 265 28.47 -5.91 -2.47
CA LEU A 265 27.88 -6.86 -1.53
C LEU A 265 26.48 -6.44 -1.06
N CYS A 266 25.60 -6.20 -2.04
CA CYS A 266 24.18 -5.99 -1.80
C CYS A 266 23.37 -7.25 -2.11
N SER A 267 22.29 -7.43 -1.39
CA SER A 267 21.28 -8.46 -1.63
C SER A 267 19.90 -7.84 -1.41
N PHE A 268 19.10 -7.81 -2.45
CA PHE A 268 17.72 -7.35 -2.38
C PHE A 268 16.78 -8.53 -2.20
N GLU A 269 15.72 -8.30 -1.46
CA GLU A 269 14.48 -9.05 -1.60
C GLU A 269 13.48 -8.20 -2.36
N SER A 270 12.61 -8.84 -3.13
CA SER A 270 11.52 -8.14 -3.80
C SER A 270 10.65 -7.44 -2.76
N GLY A 271 10.34 -6.17 -2.98
CA GLY A 271 9.54 -5.42 -2.04
C GLY A 271 9.39 -3.96 -2.40
N ASN A 272 8.82 -3.24 -1.46
CA ASN A 272 8.62 -1.82 -1.53
C ASN A 272 9.87 -1.08 -1.03
N MET A 273 10.29 -0.04 -1.75
CA MET A 273 11.23 0.95 -1.23
C MET A 273 10.46 2.04 -0.51
N VAL A 274 10.98 2.46 0.62
CA VAL A 274 10.38 3.54 1.42
C VAL A 274 10.93 4.88 0.94
N HIS A 275 10.04 5.81 0.60
CA HIS A 275 10.42 7.17 0.20
C HIS A 275 10.40 8.12 1.40
N VAL A 276 11.49 8.85 1.64
CA VAL A 276 11.57 9.91 2.65
C VAL A 276 12.44 11.05 2.11
N GLU A 277 11.91 12.26 2.05
CA GLU A 277 12.65 13.48 1.70
C GLU A 277 13.52 13.36 0.44
N GLY A 278 12.93 12.89 -0.67
CA GLY A 278 13.64 12.77 -1.95
C GLY A 278 14.61 11.59 -2.03
N LYS A 279 14.55 10.66 -1.09
CA LYS A 279 15.40 9.46 -1.06
C LYS A 279 14.57 8.20 -0.95
N PHE A 280 14.98 7.14 -1.65
CA PHE A 280 14.44 5.80 -1.48
C PHE A 280 15.34 4.97 -0.57
N TYR A 281 14.70 4.17 0.27
CA TYR A 281 15.39 3.28 1.22
C TYR A 281 14.85 1.87 1.09
N CYS A 282 15.75 0.88 1.05
CA CYS A 282 15.37 -0.54 1.10
C CYS A 282 16.31 -1.33 2.01
N MET A 283 15.81 -2.47 2.49
CA MET A 283 16.62 -3.38 3.30
C MET A 283 17.63 -4.13 2.42
N ASN A 284 18.84 -4.20 2.92
CA ASN A 284 19.88 -5.10 2.41
C ASN A 284 20.10 -6.23 3.41
N TYR A 285 20.13 -7.44 2.89
CA TYR A 285 20.27 -8.66 3.67
C TYR A 285 21.69 -9.21 3.56
N SER A 286 22.21 -9.79 4.66
CA SER A 286 23.49 -10.47 4.71
C SER A 286 24.75 -9.58 4.58
N PRO A 287 25.13 -8.81 5.59
CA PRO A 287 24.44 -8.54 6.85
C PRO A 287 23.41 -7.41 6.70
N TYR A 288 22.46 -7.34 7.63
CA TYR A 288 21.43 -6.30 7.61
C TYR A 288 22.05 -4.90 7.59
N SER A 289 21.66 -4.16 6.59
CA SER A 289 21.97 -2.74 6.40
C SER A 289 20.85 -2.11 5.57
N ILE A 290 20.87 -0.82 5.44
CA ILE A 290 19.92 -0.07 4.63
C ILE A 290 20.65 0.45 3.40
N LEU A 291 20.09 0.26 2.23
CA LEU A 291 20.49 0.94 1.01
C LEU A 291 19.67 2.20 0.87
N ALA A 292 20.34 3.30 0.65
CA ALA A 292 19.74 4.59 0.39
C ALA A 292 20.09 5.05 -1.04
N HIS A 293 19.08 5.57 -1.74
CA HIS A 293 19.21 6.16 -3.07
C HIS A 293 18.69 7.59 -3.04
N ASP A 294 19.54 8.56 -3.34
CA ASP A 294 19.13 9.94 -3.51
C ASP A 294 18.70 10.17 -4.96
N ILE A 295 17.45 10.60 -5.13
CA ILE A 295 16.85 10.79 -6.47
C ILE A 295 17.59 11.92 -7.21
N SER A 296 17.93 13.01 -6.52
CA SER A 296 18.49 14.20 -7.12
C SER A 296 19.93 14.01 -7.60
N SER A 297 20.78 13.38 -6.78
CA SER A 297 22.18 13.11 -7.09
C SER A 297 22.39 11.76 -7.81
N ASN A 298 21.33 10.97 -7.94
CA ASN A 298 21.36 9.61 -8.51
C ASN A 298 22.46 8.74 -7.89
N SER A 299 22.64 8.82 -6.57
CA SER A 299 23.72 8.13 -5.86
C SER A 299 23.19 7.12 -4.84
N TRP A 300 23.91 6.01 -4.67
CA TRP A 300 23.61 4.96 -3.71
C TRP A 300 24.66 4.85 -2.63
N TRP A 301 24.22 4.65 -1.38
CA TRP A 301 25.12 4.35 -0.27
C TRP A 301 24.49 3.38 0.72
N LYS A 302 25.30 2.87 1.67
CA LYS A 302 24.87 1.99 2.74
C LYS A 302 24.82 2.72 4.08
N ILE A 303 23.76 2.46 4.85
CA ILE A 303 23.62 2.86 6.25
C ILE A 303 23.60 1.59 7.09
N GLN A 304 24.38 1.55 8.17
CA GLN A 304 24.39 0.39 9.06
C GLN A 304 23.11 0.33 9.88
N ALA A 305 22.52 -0.86 9.97
CA ALA A 305 21.38 -1.08 10.86
C ALA A 305 21.84 -1.12 12.33
N PRO A 306 21.03 -0.61 13.28
CA PRO A 306 21.29 -0.76 14.70
C PRO A 306 21.22 -2.26 15.07
N MET A 307 22.03 -2.72 16.01
CA MET A 307 21.99 -4.10 16.49
C MET A 307 21.97 -5.20 15.40
N ARG A 308 22.54 -4.96 14.24
CA ARG A 308 22.40 -5.74 12.99
C ARG A 308 22.53 -7.26 13.11
N ARG A 309 23.26 -7.76 14.15
CA ARG A 309 23.46 -9.19 14.38
C ARG A 309 22.34 -9.86 15.16
N PHE A 310 21.43 -9.07 15.72
CA PHE A 310 20.37 -9.53 16.61
C PHE A 310 18.96 -9.21 16.08
N LEU A 311 18.89 -8.62 14.90
CA LEU A 311 17.62 -8.27 14.27
C LEU A 311 16.96 -9.50 13.67
N ARG A 312 15.63 -9.58 13.85
CA ARG A 312 14.75 -10.50 13.17
C ARG A 312 13.60 -9.74 12.54
N SER A 313 13.26 -10.10 11.30
CA SER A 313 12.24 -9.45 10.49
C SER A 313 12.38 -7.90 10.45
N PRO A 314 13.57 -7.36 10.09
CA PRO A 314 13.73 -5.91 10.01
C PRO A 314 12.93 -5.34 8.86
N ASN A 315 12.16 -4.28 9.15
CA ASN A 315 11.32 -3.57 8.19
C ASN A 315 11.61 -2.08 8.24
N LEU A 316 11.62 -1.45 7.07
CA LEU A 316 11.68 0.01 6.94
C LEU A 316 10.28 0.55 6.69
N VAL A 317 9.95 1.63 7.36
CA VAL A 317 8.71 2.36 7.14
C VAL A 317 8.96 3.87 7.17
N GLU A 318 8.12 4.61 6.46
CA GLU A 318 8.02 6.06 6.63
C GLU A 318 6.94 6.35 7.66
N SER A 319 7.21 7.28 8.56
CA SER A 319 6.19 7.85 9.43
C SER A 319 6.55 9.31 9.75
N ARG A 320 5.63 10.22 9.42
CA ARG A 320 5.74 11.67 9.69
C ARG A 320 7.04 12.29 9.14
N GLY A 321 7.41 11.93 7.91
CA GLY A 321 8.62 12.41 7.25
C GLY A 321 9.92 11.80 7.79
N LYS A 322 9.85 10.75 8.61
CA LYS A 322 11.03 10.09 9.17
C LYS A 322 11.15 8.65 8.70
N LEU A 323 12.38 8.23 8.44
CA LEU A 323 12.67 6.81 8.21
C LEU A 323 12.77 6.08 9.55
N LEU A 324 11.96 5.04 9.69
CA LEU A 324 11.97 4.18 10.87
C LEU A 324 12.39 2.77 10.49
N LEU A 325 13.14 2.13 11.37
CA LEU A 325 13.45 0.70 11.33
C LEU A 325 12.69 0.01 12.46
N ILE A 326 11.94 -1.03 12.12
CA ILE A 326 11.20 -1.84 13.07
C ILE A 326 11.71 -3.27 12.97
N ALA A 327 12.10 -3.84 14.09
CA ALA A 327 12.56 -5.22 14.12
C ALA A 327 12.36 -5.84 15.51
N ALA A 328 12.21 -7.16 15.54
CA ALA A 328 12.38 -7.91 16.77
C ALA A 328 13.89 -8.07 17.08
N VAL A 329 14.23 -7.89 18.34
CA VAL A 329 15.58 -8.15 18.85
C VAL A 329 15.57 -9.52 19.51
N GLU A 330 16.38 -10.43 18.96
CA GLU A 330 16.60 -11.72 19.55
C GLU A 330 17.65 -11.65 20.66
N LYS A 331 17.75 -12.72 21.46
CA LYS A 331 18.66 -12.81 22.60
C LYS A 331 20.07 -12.39 22.19
N SER A 332 20.54 -11.27 22.72
CA SER A 332 21.93 -10.86 22.57
C SER A 332 22.77 -11.51 23.64
N GLN A 333 24.10 -11.69 23.37
CA GLN A 333 25.08 -12.11 24.37
C GLN A 333 25.15 -11.14 25.58
N LEU A 334 24.57 -9.96 25.44
CA LEU A 334 24.50 -8.89 26.45
C LEU A 334 23.27 -8.98 27.34
N ASN A 335 22.54 -10.09 27.38
CA ASN A 335 21.30 -10.28 28.15
C ASN A 335 20.19 -9.23 27.83
N VAL A 336 20.21 -8.66 26.64
CA VAL A 336 19.14 -7.73 26.22
C VAL A 336 17.84 -8.52 26.06
N PRO A 337 16.75 -8.13 26.74
CA PRO A 337 15.48 -8.85 26.63
C PRO A 337 14.96 -8.82 25.20
N LYS A 338 14.38 -9.95 24.77
CA LYS A 338 13.66 -10.04 23.51
C LYS A 338 12.55 -8.98 23.51
N SER A 339 12.46 -8.24 22.44
CA SER A 339 11.47 -7.17 22.30
C SER A 339 11.32 -6.74 20.84
N LEU A 340 10.16 -6.19 20.47
CA LEU A 340 10.01 -5.48 19.22
C LEU A 340 10.31 -4.00 19.48
N ARG A 341 11.17 -3.41 18.65
CA ARG A 341 11.67 -2.05 18.82
C ARG A 341 11.51 -1.23 17.56
N VAL A 342 11.41 0.06 17.75
CA VAL A 342 11.31 1.09 16.71
C VAL A 342 12.49 2.04 16.85
N TRP A 343 13.31 2.16 15.81
CA TRP A 343 14.41 3.13 15.73
C TRP A 343 14.12 4.16 14.66
N GLY A 344 14.45 5.41 14.93
CA GLY A 344 14.41 6.49 13.98
C GLY A 344 15.80 6.86 13.47
N LEU A 345 15.94 7.02 12.16
CA LEU A 345 17.16 7.58 11.58
C LEU A 345 17.24 9.06 11.91
N GLN A 346 18.40 9.49 12.43
CA GLN A 346 18.65 10.90 12.75
C GLN A 346 18.94 11.71 11.49
N SER A 347 18.82 13.02 11.57
CA SER A 347 19.10 13.96 10.47
C SER A 347 20.53 13.87 9.90
N CYS A 348 21.50 13.35 10.67
CA CYS A 348 22.83 13.06 10.15
C CYS A 348 22.86 11.93 9.11
N GLY A 349 21.77 11.15 8.96
CA GLY A 349 21.64 10.09 7.96
C GLY A 349 22.43 8.79 8.27
N THR A 350 23.07 8.69 9.44
CA THR A 350 23.92 7.54 9.78
C THR A 350 23.60 6.90 11.14
N THR A 351 23.04 7.68 12.05
CA THR A 351 22.81 7.28 13.44
C THR A 351 21.34 6.95 13.68
N TRP A 352 21.10 5.83 14.38
CA TRP A 352 19.77 5.38 14.78
C TRP A 352 19.57 5.62 16.28
N VAL A 353 18.38 6.10 16.65
CA VAL A 353 17.96 6.25 18.04
C VAL A 353 16.71 5.42 18.27
N GLU A 354 16.71 4.60 19.33
CA GLU A 354 15.54 3.86 19.76
C GLU A 354 14.46 4.86 20.22
N MET A 355 13.32 4.85 19.55
CA MET A 355 12.22 5.77 19.80
C MET A 355 11.15 5.14 20.69
N GLU A 356 10.90 3.85 20.47
CA GLU A 356 9.83 3.16 21.19
C GLU A 356 10.11 1.63 21.23
N ARG A 357 9.45 0.99 22.19
CA ARG A 357 9.52 -0.45 22.38
C ARG A 357 8.13 -0.99 22.70
N MET A 358 7.76 -2.11 22.10
CA MET A 358 6.50 -2.77 22.42
C MET A 358 6.48 -3.16 23.91
N PRO A 359 5.41 -2.86 24.67
CA PRO A 359 5.28 -3.28 26.06
C PRO A 359 5.45 -4.79 26.21
N GLN A 360 6.19 -5.22 27.25
CA GLN A 360 6.55 -6.61 27.44
C GLN A 360 5.36 -7.58 27.46
N PRO A 361 4.24 -7.30 28.12
CA PRO A 361 3.07 -8.18 28.10
C PRO A 361 2.49 -8.38 26.70
N LEU A 362 2.43 -7.31 25.89
CA LEU A 362 1.97 -7.37 24.52
C LEU A 362 2.98 -8.11 23.62
N TYR A 363 4.28 -7.88 23.85
CA TYR A 363 5.32 -8.58 23.09
C TYR A 363 5.27 -10.09 23.30
N LEU A 364 4.98 -10.56 24.50
CA LEU A 364 4.83 -11.99 24.78
C LEU A 364 3.66 -12.60 23.98
N GLN A 365 2.51 -11.93 23.97
CA GLN A 365 1.37 -12.33 23.15
C GLN A 365 1.71 -12.31 21.65
N PHE A 366 2.39 -11.24 21.21
CA PHE A 366 2.82 -11.11 19.82
C PHE A 366 3.76 -12.22 19.40
N ALA A 367 4.76 -12.54 20.23
CA ALA A 367 5.75 -13.58 19.95
C ALA A 367 5.13 -14.99 19.92
N GLU A 368 4.13 -15.24 20.77
CA GLU A 368 3.36 -16.50 20.75
C GLU A 368 2.59 -16.66 19.44
N VAL A 369 1.89 -15.62 19.01
CA VAL A 369 1.12 -15.63 17.76
C VAL A 369 2.05 -15.72 16.55
N GLU A 370 3.15 -14.99 16.55
CA GLU A 370 4.11 -14.92 15.45
C GLU A 370 4.87 -16.24 15.26
N ASN A 371 5.17 -16.94 16.35
CA ASN A 371 5.74 -18.29 16.39
C ASN A 371 6.89 -18.54 15.39
N GLY A 372 7.76 -17.55 15.18
CA GLY A 372 8.91 -17.65 14.27
C GLY A 372 8.62 -17.40 12.79
N ASN A 373 7.38 -17.15 12.40
CA ASN A 373 7.01 -16.90 10.99
C ASN A 373 7.49 -15.55 10.46
N GLY A 374 7.80 -14.60 11.35
CA GLY A 374 8.17 -13.26 11.00
C GLY A 374 6.95 -12.33 10.84
N PHE A 375 7.24 -11.07 10.54
CA PHE A 375 6.22 -10.05 10.37
C PHE A 375 6.66 -9.02 9.31
N HIS A 376 5.68 -8.30 8.79
CA HIS A 376 5.87 -7.20 7.85
C HIS A 376 5.25 -5.92 8.43
N CYS A 377 5.93 -4.77 8.23
CA CYS A 377 5.47 -3.48 8.74
C CYS A 377 5.16 -2.52 7.61
N VAL A 378 4.13 -1.71 7.82
CA VAL A 378 3.78 -0.59 6.94
C VAL A 378 3.51 0.63 7.82
N GLY A 379 4.17 1.76 7.51
CA GLY A 379 3.94 3.04 8.17
C GLY A 379 3.15 3.98 7.28
N ASN A 380 2.25 4.76 7.87
CA ASN A 380 1.57 5.86 7.19
C ASN A 380 1.12 6.92 8.21
N GLY A 381 1.64 8.13 8.05
CA GLY A 381 1.39 9.21 9.00
C GLY A 381 1.85 8.85 10.41
N GLU A 382 0.94 8.90 11.38
CA GLU A 382 1.22 8.55 12.78
C GLU A 382 1.08 7.07 13.10
N PHE A 383 0.62 6.24 12.14
CA PHE A 383 0.33 4.84 12.39
C PHE A 383 1.35 3.90 11.77
N ILE A 384 1.60 2.80 12.46
CA ILE A 384 2.39 1.68 11.95
C ILE A 384 1.57 0.41 12.14
N ALA A 385 1.27 -0.26 11.04
CA ALA A 385 0.63 -1.57 11.03
C ALA A 385 1.69 -2.67 10.96
N ILE A 386 1.64 -3.62 11.89
CA ILE A 386 2.58 -4.75 11.99
C ILE A 386 1.77 -6.02 11.77
N MET A 387 1.95 -6.63 10.62
CA MET A 387 1.26 -7.82 10.18
C MET A 387 2.10 -9.06 10.39
N ILE A 388 1.57 -10.05 11.09
CA ILE A 388 2.24 -11.32 11.35
C ILE A 388 2.08 -12.23 10.13
N LEU A 389 3.18 -12.80 9.65
CA LEU A 389 3.17 -13.71 8.52
C LEU A 389 2.71 -15.12 8.95
N GLY A 390 2.08 -15.85 8.02
CA GLY A 390 1.66 -17.24 8.26
C GLY A 390 0.52 -17.45 9.26
N THR A 391 -0.12 -16.37 9.72
CA THR A 391 -1.29 -16.42 10.61
C THR A 391 -2.54 -15.92 9.90
N ASP A 392 -3.69 -16.09 10.55
CA ASP A 392 -4.99 -15.60 10.06
C ASP A 392 -5.07 -14.06 10.09
N GLN A 393 -4.12 -13.40 9.43
CA GLN A 393 -4.06 -11.94 9.21
C GLN A 393 -4.05 -11.12 10.51
N LYS A 394 -3.48 -11.67 11.58
CA LYS A 394 -3.35 -10.93 12.84
C LYS A 394 -2.38 -9.77 12.69
N MET A 395 -2.80 -8.62 13.14
CA MET A 395 -2.05 -7.38 13.06
C MET A 395 -2.08 -6.61 14.36
N VAL A 396 -0.98 -5.89 14.63
CA VAL A 396 -0.89 -4.92 15.71
C VAL A 396 -0.74 -3.54 15.10
N LEU A 397 -1.51 -2.57 15.56
CA LEU A 397 -1.39 -1.16 15.22
C LEU A 397 -0.61 -0.44 16.32
N PHE A 398 0.35 0.37 15.92
CA PHE A 398 1.05 1.29 16.79
C PHE A 398 0.73 2.74 16.40
N ASP A 399 0.08 3.47 17.31
CA ASP A 399 -0.14 4.91 17.22
C ASP A 399 1.06 5.62 17.89
N MET A 400 1.91 6.23 17.08
CA MET A 400 3.12 6.91 17.52
C MET A 400 2.83 8.18 18.35
N MET A 401 1.69 8.85 18.08
CA MET A 401 1.31 10.07 18.80
C MET A 401 0.84 9.77 20.21
N ARG A 402 -0.01 8.75 20.34
CA ARG A 402 -0.56 8.33 21.64
C ARG A 402 0.31 7.30 22.33
N LYS A 403 1.37 6.81 21.67
CA LYS A 403 2.24 5.70 22.12
C LYS A 403 1.42 4.48 22.53
N ARG A 404 0.38 4.20 21.75
CA ARG A 404 -0.58 3.13 22.02
C ARG A 404 -0.38 1.99 21.03
N TRP A 405 -0.32 0.79 21.56
CA TRP A 405 -0.25 -0.46 20.82
C TRP A 405 -1.57 -1.21 21.01
N GLU A 406 -2.16 -1.67 19.93
CA GLU A 406 -3.42 -2.42 20.00
C GLU A 406 -3.54 -3.47 18.89
N TRP A 407 -4.24 -4.57 19.19
CA TRP A 407 -4.59 -5.56 18.19
C TRP A 407 -5.67 -5.00 17.27
N ILE A 408 -5.47 -5.19 15.94
CA ILE A 408 -6.45 -4.78 14.94
C ILE A 408 -7.43 -5.93 14.70
N PRO A 409 -8.73 -5.65 14.53
CA PRO A 409 -9.69 -6.65 14.08
C PRO A 409 -9.26 -7.26 12.74
N SER A 410 -9.38 -8.58 12.61
CA SER A 410 -9.09 -9.28 11.34
C SER A 410 -9.96 -8.75 10.21
N CYS A 411 -9.44 -8.77 8.98
CA CYS A 411 -10.18 -8.33 7.80
C CYS A 411 -11.42 -9.22 7.58
N PRO A 412 -12.64 -8.68 7.63
CA PRO A 412 -13.87 -9.48 7.54
C PRO A 412 -14.13 -10.03 6.12
N TYR A 413 -13.37 -9.57 5.14
CA TYR A 413 -13.54 -9.95 3.73
C TYR A 413 -12.61 -11.07 3.29
N VAL A 414 -11.70 -11.50 4.14
CA VAL A 414 -10.76 -12.59 3.85
C VAL A 414 -11.05 -13.77 4.78
N PRO A 415 -11.36 -14.95 4.23
CA PRO A 415 -11.67 -16.12 5.05
C PRO A 415 -10.52 -16.47 6.00
N ILE A 416 -10.87 -16.74 7.25
CA ILE A 416 -9.95 -17.28 8.24
C ILE A 416 -9.59 -18.71 7.85
N GLY A 417 -8.30 -19.08 7.94
CA GLY A 417 -7.84 -20.43 7.61
C GLY A 417 -7.60 -20.68 6.11
N GLY A 418 -7.82 -19.69 5.24
CA GLY A 418 -7.61 -19.81 3.79
C GLY A 418 -6.15 -19.80 3.32
N GLY A 419 -5.17 -19.61 4.22
CA GLY A 419 -3.75 -19.54 3.90
C GLY A 419 -3.35 -18.29 3.09
N ASP A 420 -4.28 -17.40 2.79
CA ASP A 420 -4.04 -16.16 2.04
C ASP A 420 -3.21 -15.19 2.89
N GLN A 421 -2.03 -14.86 2.43
CA GLN A 421 -1.24 -13.78 3.01
C GLN A 421 -1.65 -12.43 2.42
N LEU A 422 -1.81 -11.43 3.28
CA LEU A 422 -1.99 -10.05 2.86
C LEU A 422 -0.64 -9.33 2.80
N HIS A 423 -0.47 -8.50 1.79
CA HIS A 423 0.65 -7.57 1.66
C HIS A 423 0.12 -6.15 1.71
N GLY A 424 0.64 -5.34 2.62
CA GLY A 424 0.14 -4.00 2.92
C GLY A 424 1.00 -2.89 2.34
N PHE A 425 0.34 -1.77 2.03
CA PHE A 425 0.96 -0.53 1.57
C PHE A 425 0.37 0.66 2.30
N ALA A 426 1.19 1.70 2.52
CA ALA A 426 0.69 3.01 2.91
C ALA A 426 -0.22 3.57 1.82
N TYR A 427 -1.39 4.08 2.18
CA TYR A 427 -2.32 4.56 1.18
C TYR A 427 -3.12 5.77 1.67
N GLU A 428 -3.18 6.78 0.84
CA GLU A 428 -4.06 7.93 1.04
C GLU A 428 -5.17 7.89 -0.01
N PRO A 429 -6.43 7.59 0.36
CA PRO A 429 -7.55 7.60 -0.60
C PRO A 429 -7.72 9.00 -1.22
N ARG A 430 -7.46 9.14 -2.51
CA ARG A 430 -7.53 10.42 -3.24
C ARG A 430 -8.40 10.30 -4.49
N LEU A 431 -9.36 11.21 -4.66
CA LEU A 431 -10.16 11.32 -5.89
C LEU A 431 -9.36 11.91 -7.05
N ALA A 432 -8.38 12.76 -6.74
CA ALA A 432 -7.43 13.30 -7.70
C ALA A 432 -6.05 13.36 -7.07
N THR A 433 -5.02 13.23 -7.88
CA THR A 433 -3.63 13.46 -7.49
C THR A 433 -3.13 14.73 -8.16
N PRO A 434 -2.20 15.48 -7.57
CA PRO A 434 -1.65 16.68 -8.20
C PRO A 434 -1.05 16.40 -9.58
N VAL A 435 -0.62 15.17 -9.82
CA VAL A 435 0.04 14.72 -11.06
C VAL A 435 -0.93 14.10 -12.08
N THR A 436 -2.25 14.18 -11.87
CA THR A 436 -3.22 13.58 -12.80
C THR A 436 -2.99 14.04 -14.23
N GLY A 437 -2.78 15.34 -14.45
CA GLY A 437 -2.54 15.88 -15.80
C GLY A 437 -1.25 15.35 -16.45
N LEU A 438 -0.21 15.11 -15.67
CA LEU A 438 1.04 14.48 -16.17
C LEU A 438 0.79 13.03 -16.60
N LEU A 439 0.01 12.28 -15.82
CA LEU A 439 -0.33 10.89 -16.11
C LEU A 439 -1.21 10.77 -17.34
N ASP A 440 -2.15 11.69 -17.54
CA ASP A 440 -3.00 11.75 -18.72
C ASP A 440 -2.19 12.00 -20.00
N GLN A 441 -1.19 12.89 -19.93
CA GLN A 441 -0.26 13.13 -21.04
C GLN A 441 0.56 11.88 -21.40
N LEU A 442 1.07 11.14 -20.40
CA LEU A 442 1.77 9.87 -20.63
C LEU A 442 0.89 8.86 -21.34
N THR A 443 -0.36 8.75 -20.91
CA THR A 443 -1.31 7.82 -21.52
C THR A 443 -1.57 8.16 -22.98
N LEU A 444 -1.74 9.44 -23.33
CA LEU A 444 -1.93 9.89 -24.71
C LEU A 444 -0.69 9.62 -25.57
N GLN A 445 0.53 9.81 -25.05
CA GLN A 445 1.76 9.51 -25.76
C GLN A 445 1.90 8.02 -26.08
N SER A 446 1.53 7.14 -25.13
CA SER A 446 1.61 5.70 -25.33
C SER A 446 0.66 5.20 -26.43
N TYR A 447 -0.50 5.81 -26.59
CA TYR A 447 -1.43 5.50 -27.70
C TYR A 447 -0.88 5.94 -29.06
N ASN A 448 -0.21 7.09 -29.14
CA ASN A 448 0.35 7.61 -30.41
C ASN A 448 1.60 6.85 -30.87
N LEU A 449 2.29 6.13 -29.99
CA LEU A 449 3.46 5.31 -30.37
C LEU A 449 3.10 3.89 -30.82
N ASN A 450 1.88 3.43 -30.50
CA ASN A 450 1.37 2.10 -30.84
C ASN A 450 0.37 2.09 -32.00
N GLY A 451 0.04 3.22 -32.60
CA GLY A 451 -0.79 3.42 -33.79
C GLY A 451 0.06 3.82 -34.99
#